data_c9ea708d8411b48c3cf7d08e1aa682e0
#
_entry.id   c9ea708d8411b48c3cf7d08e1aa682e0
#
_cell.length_a   1.000
_cell.length_b   1.000
_cell.length_c   1.000
_cell.angle_alpha   90.00
_cell.angle_beta   90.00
_cell.angle_gamma   90.00
#
_symmetry.space_group_name_H-M   'P 1'
#
loop_
_entity.id
_entity.type
_entity.pdbx_description
1 polymer ?
#
loop_
_entity_poly.entity_id
_entity_poly.type
_entity_poly.pdbx_seq_one_letter_code
_entity_poly.pdbx_strand_id
1 'polypeptide(L)'
;MPETDLVIPRAFVEFLDPADDAQMFKCDLTWLTSRWMCIFGQGCAGIYAGRPDDGCCTLGAHFSDEDDEKRVRGYVKQLDPEHWQFHEAGTARRSSWVDTDEDGDRKTAVHEGACFLLNRPGFARGEGCALHGLALRLS
;
A
#
# COMPACT_ATOMS: atom_id res chain seq x y z
N MET A 1 5.47 -7.21 15.07
CA MET A 1 5.90 -8.60 15.39
C MET A 1 6.59 -9.13 14.16
N PRO A 2 7.77 -9.75 14.27
CA PRO A 2 8.40 -10.35 13.10
C PRO A 2 7.49 -11.44 12.51
N GLU A 3 7.57 -11.64 11.20
CA GLU A 3 6.92 -12.77 10.54
C GLU A 3 7.34 -14.06 11.23
N THR A 4 6.36 -14.86 11.63
CA THR A 4 6.60 -16.19 12.20
C THR A 4 6.14 -17.23 11.22
N ASP A 5 6.93 -18.29 11.04
CA ASP A 5 6.53 -19.46 10.28
C ASP A 5 5.33 -20.13 10.97
N LEU A 6 4.14 -19.75 10.52
CA LEU A 6 2.91 -20.40 10.98
C LEU A 6 2.75 -21.72 10.24
N VAL A 7 2.89 -22.82 10.96
CA VAL A 7 2.56 -24.16 10.44
C VAL A 7 1.04 -24.32 10.43
N ILE A 8 0.42 -23.80 9.38
CA ILE A 8 -1.02 -23.99 9.16
C ILE A 8 -1.24 -24.88 7.92
N PRO A 9 -2.28 -25.70 7.91
CA PRO A 9 -2.65 -26.46 6.73
C PRO A 9 -2.87 -25.54 5.54
N ARG A 10 -2.24 -25.85 4.40
CA ARG A 10 -2.33 -25.08 3.15
C ARG A 10 -3.20 -25.82 2.15
N ALA A 11 -4.14 -25.13 1.55
CA ALA A 11 -4.96 -25.66 0.47
C ALA A 11 -4.56 -24.97 -0.85
N PHE A 12 -4.40 -25.76 -1.90
CA PHE A 12 -4.06 -25.24 -3.23
C PHE A 12 -5.13 -25.63 -4.25
N VAL A 13 -5.33 -24.78 -5.24
CA VAL A 13 -6.09 -25.08 -6.45
C VAL A 13 -5.18 -24.93 -7.66
N GLU A 14 -5.31 -25.84 -8.62
CA GLU A 14 -4.58 -25.81 -9.88
C GLU A 14 -5.59 -25.73 -11.04
N PHE A 15 -5.34 -24.85 -12.00
CA PHE A 15 -6.17 -24.70 -13.19
C PHE A 15 -5.34 -24.14 -14.35
N LEU A 16 -5.76 -24.46 -15.58
CA LEU A 16 -5.13 -23.92 -16.77
C LEU A 16 -5.55 -22.46 -16.96
N ASP A 17 -4.64 -21.64 -17.50
CA ASP A 17 -4.98 -20.28 -17.92
C ASP A 17 -6.05 -20.34 -19.03
N PRO A 18 -7.21 -19.68 -18.87
CA PRO A 18 -8.22 -19.61 -19.92
C PRO A 18 -7.73 -18.95 -21.21
N ALA A 19 -6.66 -18.17 -21.15
CA ALA A 19 -6.07 -17.47 -22.30
C ALA A 19 -4.88 -18.21 -22.93
N ASP A 20 -4.26 -19.16 -22.20
CA ASP A 20 -3.10 -19.94 -22.67
C ASP A 20 -3.11 -21.32 -22.00
N ASP A 21 -3.55 -22.32 -22.72
CA ASP A 21 -3.66 -23.72 -22.25
C ASP A 21 -2.31 -24.40 -21.99
N ALA A 22 -1.20 -23.79 -22.39
CA ALA A 22 0.15 -24.24 -22.03
C ALA A 22 0.59 -23.76 -20.62
N GLN A 23 -0.14 -22.81 -20.03
CA GLN A 23 0.16 -22.25 -18.71
C GLN A 23 -0.79 -22.81 -17.63
N MET A 24 -0.22 -23.23 -16.51
CA MET A 24 -0.98 -23.68 -15.35
C MET A 24 -0.73 -22.75 -14.16
N PHE A 25 -1.80 -22.32 -13.51
CA PHE A 25 -1.74 -21.61 -12.24
C PHE A 25 -1.87 -22.58 -11.07
N LYS A 26 -1.03 -22.39 -10.06
CA LYS A 26 -1.16 -23.02 -8.76
C LYS A 26 -1.34 -21.94 -7.70
N CYS A 27 -2.55 -21.81 -7.19
CA CYS A 27 -2.92 -20.77 -6.23
C CYS A 27 -3.06 -21.34 -4.84
N ASP A 28 -2.47 -20.67 -3.86
CA ASP A 28 -2.63 -20.98 -2.45
C ASP A 28 -3.94 -20.35 -1.93
N LEU A 29 -4.98 -21.15 -1.81
CA LEU A 29 -6.28 -20.70 -1.32
C LEU A 29 -6.21 -20.22 0.13
N THR A 30 -5.38 -20.85 0.95
CA THR A 30 -5.22 -20.44 2.35
C THR A 30 -4.73 -19.00 2.43
N TRP A 31 -3.77 -18.63 1.58
CA TRP A 31 -3.28 -17.25 1.51
C TRP A 31 -4.31 -16.32 0.87
N LEU A 32 -4.89 -16.67 -0.26
CA LEU A 32 -5.84 -15.83 -1.01
C LEU A 32 -7.10 -15.49 -0.20
N THR A 33 -7.53 -16.40 0.68
CA THR A 33 -8.71 -16.19 1.53
C THR A 33 -8.37 -15.68 2.93
N SER A 34 -7.07 -15.52 3.24
CA SER A 34 -6.64 -14.95 4.52
C SER A 34 -6.85 -13.45 4.57
N ARG A 35 -7.09 -12.93 5.78
CA ARG A 35 -7.04 -11.49 6.05
C ARG A 35 -5.69 -11.18 6.66
N TRP A 36 -4.97 -10.28 6.05
CA TRP A 36 -3.71 -9.80 6.60
C TRP A 36 -3.63 -8.28 6.48
N MET A 37 -2.85 -7.66 7.36
CA MET A 37 -2.66 -6.21 7.42
C MET A 37 -1.22 -5.87 6.99
N CYS A 38 -1.04 -4.64 6.52
CA CYS A 38 0.30 -4.12 6.29
C CYS A 38 1.09 -4.10 7.60
N ILE A 39 2.25 -4.74 7.61
CA ILE A 39 3.15 -4.83 8.78
C ILE A 39 4.34 -3.87 8.68
N PHE A 40 4.27 -2.84 7.82
CA PHE A 40 5.32 -1.83 7.74
C PHE A 40 5.55 -1.21 9.13
N GLY A 41 6.81 -1.10 9.54
CA GLY A 41 7.19 -0.67 10.88
C GLY A 41 7.08 -1.75 11.97
N GLN A 42 6.56 -2.94 11.66
CA GLN A 42 6.35 -4.04 12.59
C GLN A 42 7.13 -5.32 12.23
N GLY A 43 8.22 -5.16 11.49
CA GLY A 43 9.08 -6.28 11.06
C GLY A 43 8.89 -6.67 9.59
N CYS A 44 8.31 -5.78 8.77
CA CYS A 44 8.32 -5.93 7.32
C CYS A 44 9.76 -5.99 6.80
N ALA A 45 10.07 -7.01 6.01
CA ALA A 45 11.41 -7.16 5.40
C ALA A 45 11.69 -6.13 4.29
N GLY A 46 10.69 -5.31 3.93
CA GLY A 46 10.77 -4.37 2.81
C GLY A 46 10.73 -5.04 1.45
N ILE A 47 10.77 -4.22 0.40
CA ILE A 47 10.78 -4.69 -0.99
C ILE A 47 12.20 -4.76 -1.58
N TYR A 48 13.20 -4.26 -0.86
CA TYR A 48 14.61 -4.26 -1.27
C TYR A 48 15.47 -5.05 -0.28
N ALA A 49 16.24 -6.00 -0.80
CA ALA A 49 17.24 -6.72 0.00
C ALA A 49 18.23 -5.73 0.65
N GLY A 50 18.42 -5.85 1.96
CA GLY A 50 19.34 -5.00 2.72
C GLY A 50 18.79 -3.63 3.15
N ARG A 51 17.53 -3.33 2.86
CA ARG A 51 16.86 -2.10 3.31
C ARG A 51 15.49 -2.43 3.95
N PRO A 52 15.49 -3.04 5.13
CA PRO A 52 14.26 -3.52 5.78
C PRO A 52 13.27 -2.42 6.16
N ASP A 53 13.74 -1.17 6.26
CA ASP A 53 12.89 -0.01 6.57
C ASP A 53 12.20 0.57 5.33
N ASP A 54 12.56 0.11 4.12
CA ASP A 54 11.97 0.54 2.87
C ASP A 54 10.76 -0.34 2.53
N GLY A 55 9.59 0.08 2.95
CA GLY A 55 8.33 -0.52 2.50
C GLY A 55 7.89 0.01 1.12
N CYS A 56 6.81 -0.55 0.58
CA CYS A 56 6.18 -0.10 -0.67
C CYS A 56 5.73 1.37 -0.63
N CYS A 57 5.60 1.97 0.55
CA CYS A 57 5.20 3.36 0.75
C CYS A 57 6.39 4.35 0.77
N THR A 58 7.64 3.90 0.72
CA THR A 58 8.80 4.79 0.88
C THR A 58 9.04 5.63 -0.37
N LEU A 59 8.90 5.04 -1.55
CA LEU A 59 9.22 5.71 -2.82
C LEU A 59 8.01 6.37 -3.50
N GLY A 60 6.82 6.27 -2.90
CA GLY A 60 5.56 6.60 -3.54
C GLY A 60 5.05 5.46 -4.43
N ALA A 61 3.79 5.52 -4.79
CA ALA A 61 3.12 4.52 -5.63
C ALA A 61 2.65 5.17 -6.93
N HIS A 62 2.95 4.54 -8.07
CA HIS A 62 2.44 4.96 -9.37
C HIS A 62 0.96 4.63 -9.49
N PHE A 63 0.23 5.50 -10.18
CA PHE A 63 -1.13 5.22 -10.59
C PHE A 63 -1.10 4.39 -11.88
N SER A 64 -2.01 3.43 -12.00
CA SER A 64 -2.10 2.59 -13.18
C SER A 64 -2.55 3.38 -14.42
N ASP A 65 -3.44 4.35 -14.21
CA ASP A 65 -4.02 5.22 -15.23
C ASP A 65 -4.70 6.44 -14.57
N GLU A 66 -5.30 7.31 -15.39
CA GLU A 66 -6.02 8.49 -14.92
C GLU A 66 -7.26 8.15 -14.06
N ASP A 67 -7.92 7.04 -14.32
CA ASP A 67 -9.11 6.64 -13.57
C ASP A 67 -8.72 6.08 -12.20
N ASP A 68 -7.57 5.42 -12.09
CA ASP A 68 -6.97 5.04 -10.82
C ASP A 68 -6.61 6.28 -9.98
N GLU A 69 -5.94 7.28 -10.58
CA GLU A 69 -5.65 8.54 -9.90
C GLU A 69 -6.93 9.23 -9.40
N LYS A 70 -7.99 9.31 -10.23
CA LYS A 70 -9.30 9.89 -9.84
C LYS A 70 -9.93 9.13 -8.67
N ARG A 71 -9.87 7.80 -8.70
CA ARG A 71 -10.38 6.93 -7.63
C ARG A 71 -9.64 7.19 -6.32
N VAL A 72 -8.30 7.18 -6.36
CA VAL A 72 -7.48 7.46 -5.17
C VAL A 72 -7.73 8.86 -4.63
N ARG A 73 -7.87 9.88 -5.50
CA ARG A 73 -8.26 11.24 -5.09
C ARG A 73 -9.61 11.29 -4.37
N GLY A 74 -10.56 10.44 -4.78
CA GLY A 74 -11.85 10.29 -4.11
C GLY A 74 -11.72 9.78 -2.68
N TYR A 75 -10.80 8.85 -2.45
CA TYR A 75 -10.50 8.34 -1.11
C TYR A 75 -9.70 9.32 -0.27
N VAL A 76 -8.70 9.98 -0.84
CA VAL A 76 -7.90 10.99 -0.12
C VAL A 76 -8.77 12.13 0.42
N LYS A 77 -9.84 12.53 -0.29
CA LYS A 77 -10.81 13.52 0.20
C LYS A 77 -11.60 13.09 1.45
N GLN A 78 -11.61 11.81 1.77
CA GLN A 78 -12.28 11.26 2.96
C GLN A 78 -11.32 11.14 4.15
N LEU A 79 -10.02 11.40 3.94
CA LEU A 79 -9.05 11.46 5.02
C LEU A 79 -9.20 12.77 5.78
N ASP A 80 -9.01 12.71 7.08
CA ASP A 80 -9.02 13.83 8.00
C ASP A 80 -7.68 13.94 8.76
N PRO A 81 -7.43 15.05 9.49
CA PRO A 81 -6.18 15.25 10.23
C PRO A 81 -5.95 14.20 11.34
N GLU A 82 -7.00 13.55 11.84
CA GLU A 82 -6.89 12.53 12.87
C GLU A 82 -6.30 11.22 12.33
N HIS A 83 -6.49 10.94 11.04
CA HIS A 83 -6.11 9.69 10.40
C HIS A 83 -4.98 9.83 9.37
N TRP A 84 -4.66 11.06 8.98
CA TRP A 84 -3.55 11.35 8.06
C TRP A 84 -2.64 12.42 8.65
N GLN A 85 -1.45 12.01 9.05
CA GLN A 85 -0.46 12.87 9.71
C GLN A 85 -0.15 14.16 8.94
N PHE A 86 -0.04 14.09 7.65
CA PHE A 86 0.31 15.21 6.77
C PHE A 86 -0.89 15.82 6.05
N HIS A 87 -2.08 15.69 6.60
CA HIS A 87 -3.32 16.18 6.00
C HIS A 87 -3.25 17.67 5.62
N GLU A 88 -2.80 18.53 6.53
CA GLU A 88 -2.71 19.97 6.29
C GLU A 88 -1.74 20.27 5.12
N ALA A 89 -0.54 19.70 5.14
CA ALA A 89 0.45 19.88 4.08
C ALA A 89 -0.02 19.27 2.74
N GLY A 90 -0.67 18.10 2.77
CA GLY A 90 -1.16 17.41 1.60
C GLY A 90 -2.35 18.09 0.92
N THR A 91 -3.14 18.84 1.71
CA THR A 91 -4.33 19.57 1.22
C THR A 91 -4.09 21.06 0.96
N ALA A 92 -2.98 21.62 1.44
CA ALA A 92 -2.63 23.06 1.35
C ALA A 92 -2.53 23.58 -0.09
N ARG A 93 -2.12 22.74 -1.04
CA ARG A 93 -2.11 23.04 -2.47
C ARG A 93 -2.84 21.93 -3.21
N ARG A 94 -3.44 22.27 -4.36
CA ARG A 94 -4.18 21.36 -5.20
C ARG A 94 -3.28 20.18 -5.61
N SER A 95 -3.25 19.10 -4.81
CA SER A 95 -2.52 17.85 -5.05
C SER A 95 -1.04 17.84 -4.62
N SER A 96 -0.67 18.42 -3.49
CA SER A 96 0.70 18.31 -2.96
C SER A 96 1.17 16.86 -2.73
N TRP A 97 0.25 15.94 -2.57
CA TRP A 97 0.51 14.52 -2.36
C TRP A 97 0.65 13.72 -3.67
N VAL A 98 0.59 14.38 -4.85
CA VAL A 98 0.78 13.75 -6.16
C VAL A 98 1.95 14.42 -6.87
N ASP A 99 2.75 13.62 -7.54
CA ASP A 99 3.93 14.02 -8.29
C ASP A 99 3.95 13.36 -9.67
N THR A 100 4.91 13.76 -10.49
CA THR A 100 5.20 13.15 -11.78
C THR A 100 6.68 12.82 -11.79
N ASP A 101 7.03 11.59 -12.13
CA ASP A 101 8.42 11.19 -12.20
C ASP A 101 9.14 11.64 -13.47
N GLU A 102 10.39 11.20 -13.64
CA GLU A 102 11.25 11.59 -14.77
C GLU A 102 10.74 11.06 -16.11
N ASP A 103 9.99 9.96 -16.10
CA ASP A 103 9.39 9.34 -17.29
C ASP A 103 8.02 9.93 -17.63
N GLY A 104 7.50 10.81 -16.79
CA GLY A 104 6.21 11.47 -16.95
C GLY A 104 5.06 10.71 -16.29
N ASP A 105 5.34 9.63 -15.58
CA ASP A 105 4.33 8.82 -14.93
C ASP A 105 3.85 9.46 -13.61
N ARG A 106 2.55 9.39 -13.38
CA ARG A 106 1.91 9.95 -12.21
C ARG A 106 2.02 9.01 -11.01
N LYS A 107 2.40 9.57 -9.86
CA LYS A 107 2.58 8.81 -8.62
C LYS A 107 2.23 9.62 -7.37
N THR A 108 2.16 8.96 -6.23
CA THR A 108 2.11 9.67 -4.94
C THR A 108 3.45 10.32 -4.64
N ALA A 109 3.42 11.57 -4.19
CA ALA A 109 4.62 12.32 -3.86
C ALA A 109 5.34 11.76 -2.63
N VAL A 110 6.66 11.96 -2.58
CA VAL A 110 7.48 11.71 -1.40
C VAL A 110 7.56 12.97 -0.56
N HIS A 111 7.36 12.85 0.74
CA HIS A 111 7.44 13.91 1.73
C HIS A 111 8.22 13.41 2.94
N GLU A 112 9.25 14.15 3.36
CA GLU A 112 10.11 13.76 4.48
C GLU A 112 10.63 12.30 4.38
N GLY A 113 11.08 11.91 3.20
CA GLY A 113 11.74 10.62 2.97
C GLY A 113 10.82 9.43 2.70
N ALA A 114 9.48 9.62 2.67
CA ALA A 114 8.55 8.55 2.32
C ALA A 114 7.27 9.09 1.68
N CYS A 115 6.41 8.18 1.19
CA CYS A 115 5.12 8.54 0.60
C CYS A 115 4.34 9.52 1.50
N PHE A 116 3.74 10.53 0.88
CA PHE A 116 2.95 11.56 1.58
C PHE A 116 1.77 10.98 2.38
N LEU A 117 1.24 9.85 1.96
CA LEU A 117 0.12 9.16 2.62
C LEU A 117 0.56 8.19 3.72
N LEU A 118 1.86 8.08 3.99
CA LEU A 118 2.40 7.23 5.04
C LEU A 118 2.46 7.99 6.37
N ASN A 119 1.68 7.55 7.36
CA ASN A 119 1.80 7.97 8.74
C ASN A 119 3.08 7.38 9.34
N ARG A 120 3.92 8.20 9.94
CA ARG A 120 5.21 7.81 10.51
C ARG A 120 5.06 7.16 11.87
N PRO A 121 6.08 6.40 12.34
CA PRO A 121 6.13 5.90 13.71
C PRO A 121 5.84 6.97 14.75
N GLY A 122 4.98 6.66 15.72
CA GLY A 122 4.57 7.59 16.76
C GLY A 122 3.36 8.49 16.43
N PHE A 123 2.78 8.37 15.24
CA PHE A 123 1.50 9.03 14.96
C PHE A 123 0.38 8.44 15.84
N ALA A 124 -0.46 9.29 16.43
CA ALA A 124 -1.40 8.90 17.49
C ALA A 124 -2.40 7.81 17.08
N ARG A 125 -2.81 7.76 15.80
CA ARG A 125 -3.71 6.73 15.26
C ARG A 125 -2.98 5.54 14.63
N GLY A 126 -1.68 5.48 14.78
CA GLY A 126 -0.83 4.41 14.28
C GLY A 126 -0.09 4.77 13.01
N GLU A 127 1.03 4.09 12.84
CA GLU A 127 1.85 4.15 11.63
C GLU A 127 1.25 3.36 10.48
N GLY A 128 1.65 3.69 9.27
CA GLY A 128 1.22 2.99 8.07
C GLY A 128 0.45 3.87 7.08
N CYS A 129 0.00 3.26 6.00
CA CYS A 129 -0.70 3.99 4.94
C CYS A 129 -2.08 4.49 5.41
N ALA A 130 -2.30 5.80 5.34
CA ALA A 130 -3.58 6.42 5.70
C ALA A 130 -4.75 5.88 4.87
N LEU A 131 -4.53 5.58 3.58
CA LEU A 131 -5.56 4.97 2.72
C LEU A 131 -5.89 3.54 3.15
N HIS A 132 -4.88 2.77 3.55
CA HIS A 132 -5.12 1.42 4.08
C HIS A 132 -5.93 1.49 5.38
N GLY A 133 -5.58 2.43 6.28
CA GLY A 133 -6.37 2.70 7.48
C GLY A 133 -7.81 3.12 7.17
N LEU A 134 -8.03 3.92 6.13
CA LEU A 134 -9.38 4.27 5.67
C LEU A 134 -10.15 3.04 5.17
N ALA A 135 -9.54 2.20 4.36
CA ALA A 135 -10.17 0.97 3.85
C ALA A 135 -10.61 0.04 4.99
N LEU A 136 -9.82 -0.10 6.04
CA LEU A 136 -10.16 -0.89 7.22
C LEU A 136 -11.35 -0.32 8.02
N ARG A 137 -11.58 0.99 7.95
CA ARG A 137 -12.73 1.65 8.62
C ARG A 137 -14.03 1.55 7.81
N LEU A 138 -13.91 1.43 6.48
CA LEU A 138 -15.07 1.36 5.58
C LEU A 138 -15.53 -0.08 5.33
N SER A 139 -14.74 -1.08 5.73
CA SER A 139 -15.07 -2.52 5.63
C SER A 139 -15.81 -3.02 6.85
#